data_809101d6628a51027966dc94c2dd811d
#
_entry.id   809101d6628a51027966dc94c2dd811d
#
_cell.length_a   1.000
_cell.length_b   1.000
_cell.length_c   1.000
_cell.angle_alpha   90.00
_cell.angle_beta   90.00
_cell.angle_gamma   90.00
#
_symmetry.space_group_name_H-M   'P 1'
#
loop_
_entity.id
_entity.type
_entity.pdbx_description
1 polymer ?
#
loop_
_entity_poly.entity_id
_entity_poly.type
_entity_poly.pdbx_seq_one_letter_code
_entity_poly.pdbx_strand_id
1 'polypeptide(L)'
;LPWFEPFQVFQSIHRVLVPGGGFSFSTLGPDTLVELREAFGQVDEHAHVHEFIDMHDLGDLLGVSGFSEPVLDVQRLVLTYSTLDEVARDLRALQLTNLHPGRARGLLGRAAHQRLPQACEPNRRDDVRPPVLVDILYGFACSGTPPSGGSNPQTELAVTC
;
A
#
# COMPACT_ATOMS: atom_id res chain seq x y z
N LEU A 1 5.09 5.55 1.02
CA LEU A 1 3.85 6.35 1.14
C LEU A 1 2.88 5.92 2.25
N PRO A 2 2.89 4.70 2.80
CA PRO A 2 1.88 4.26 3.77
C PRO A 2 1.81 5.09 5.08
N TRP A 3 2.77 5.98 5.33
CA TRP A 3 2.83 6.83 6.53
C TRP A 3 2.37 8.27 6.30
N PHE A 4 1.96 8.61 5.09
CA PHE A 4 1.62 9.98 4.71
C PHE A 4 0.27 10.04 4.04
N GLU A 5 -0.36 11.19 4.11
CA GLU A 5 -1.55 11.52 3.33
C GLU A 5 -1.15 11.64 1.84
N PRO A 6 -1.56 10.72 0.95
CA PRO A 6 -1.04 10.66 -0.42
C PRO A 6 -1.27 11.97 -1.20
N PHE A 7 -2.44 12.59 -1.03
CA PHE A 7 -2.77 13.83 -1.73
C PHE A 7 -1.80 14.97 -1.40
N GLN A 8 -1.47 15.16 -0.12
CA GLN A 8 -0.53 16.21 0.31
C GLN A 8 0.88 15.96 -0.20
N VAL A 9 1.29 14.68 -0.23
CA VAL A 9 2.59 14.27 -0.76
C VAL A 9 2.66 14.58 -2.26
N PHE A 10 1.65 14.16 -3.02
CA PHE A 10 1.61 14.38 -4.47
C PHE A 10 1.60 15.86 -4.82
N GLN A 11 0.80 16.68 -4.16
CA GLN A 11 0.82 18.12 -4.35
C GLN A 11 2.20 18.73 -4.04
N SER A 12 2.86 18.27 -2.98
CA SER A 12 4.17 18.79 -2.59
C SER A 12 5.24 18.42 -3.61
N ILE A 13 5.20 17.19 -4.14
CA ILE A 13 6.11 16.72 -5.17
C ILE A 13 5.86 17.46 -6.49
N HIS A 14 4.60 17.55 -6.91
CA HIS A 14 4.25 18.27 -8.14
C HIS A 14 4.77 19.71 -8.14
N ARG A 15 4.69 20.39 -7.01
CA ARG A 15 5.15 21.79 -6.87
C ARG A 15 6.65 21.97 -7.06
N VAL A 16 7.47 20.93 -6.80
CA VAL A 16 8.93 21.02 -6.89
C VAL A 16 9.48 20.43 -8.20
N LEU A 17 8.66 19.72 -8.95
CA LEU A 17 9.03 19.18 -10.24
C LEU A 17 8.98 20.27 -11.32
N VAL A 18 9.91 20.18 -12.26
CA VAL A 18 9.84 20.96 -13.50
C VAL A 18 8.68 20.44 -14.37
N PRO A 19 8.09 21.27 -15.24
CA PRO A 19 7.09 20.81 -16.21
C PRO A 19 7.62 19.61 -17.01
N GLY A 20 6.85 18.54 -17.13
CA GLY A 20 7.26 17.27 -17.73
C GLY A 20 8.21 16.42 -16.88
N GLY A 21 8.52 16.82 -15.67
CA GLY A 21 9.36 16.04 -14.76
C GLY A 21 8.66 14.76 -14.30
N GLY A 22 9.37 13.62 -14.34
CA GLY A 22 8.86 12.31 -13.93
C GLY A 22 8.89 12.10 -12.42
N PHE A 23 7.87 11.41 -11.92
CA PHE A 23 7.77 10.96 -10.54
C PHE A 23 7.47 9.47 -10.47
N SER A 24 8.35 8.72 -9.83
CA SER A 24 8.16 7.30 -9.55
C SER A 24 8.04 7.06 -8.06
N PHE A 25 7.16 6.13 -7.67
CA PHE A 25 6.98 5.77 -6.27
C PHE A 25 6.55 4.31 -6.12
N SER A 26 6.64 3.81 -4.91
CA SER A 26 5.98 2.57 -4.51
C SER A 26 5.22 2.76 -3.19
N THR A 27 4.15 2.00 -3.04
CA THR A 27 3.35 1.95 -1.81
C THR A 27 2.76 0.56 -1.64
N LEU A 28 2.03 0.35 -0.55
CA LEU A 28 1.33 -0.90 -0.31
C LEU A 28 -0.12 -0.79 -0.77
N GLY A 29 -0.65 -1.88 -1.32
CA GLY A 29 -2.03 -1.99 -1.78
C GLY A 29 -2.96 -2.61 -0.73
N PRO A 30 -4.29 -2.57 -1.00
CA PRO A 30 -5.34 -2.90 -0.03
C PRO A 30 -5.33 -4.37 0.42
N ASP A 31 -4.84 -5.29 -0.40
CA ASP A 31 -4.78 -6.71 -0.06
C ASP A 31 -3.57 -7.05 0.83
N THR A 32 -2.70 -6.08 1.14
CA THR A 32 -1.58 -6.28 2.05
C THR A 32 -2.07 -6.69 3.43
N LEU A 33 -1.53 -7.82 3.95
CA LEU A 33 -1.86 -8.38 5.27
C LEU A 33 -3.35 -8.76 5.42
N VAL A 34 -4.04 -9.10 4.31
CA VAL A 34 -5.46 -9.48 4.36
C VAL A 34 -5.70 -10.66 5.30
N GLU A 35 -4.82 -11.67 5.30
CA GLU A 35 -4.93 -12.84 6.17
C GLU A 35 -4.84 -12.46 7.65
N LEU A 36 -3.96 -11.53 7.98
CA LEU A 36 -3.87 -11.02 9.36
C LEU A 36 -5.08 -10.19 9.74
N ARG A 37 -5.60 -9.37 8.82
CA ARG A 37 -6.82 -8.59 9.06
C ARG A 37 -8.01 -9.49 9.34
N GLU A 38 -8.19 -10.55 8.55
CA GLU A 38 -9.25 -11.54 8.75
C GLU A 38 -9.08 -12.31 10.07
N ALA A 39 -7.86 -12.74 10.39
CA ALA A 39 -7.58 -13.46 11.63
C ALA A 39 -7.84 -12.59 12.87
N PHE A 40 -7.43 -11.33 12.86
CA PHE A 40 -7.70 -10.40 13.95
C PHE A 40 -9.20 -10.08 14.08
N GLY A 41 -9.93 -9.97 12.96
CA GLY A 41 -11.39 -9.78 12.97
C GLY A 41 -12.16 -10.91 13.65
N GLN A 42 -11.58 -12.12 13.78
CA GLN A 42 -12.14 -13.22 14.56
C GLN A 42 -11.79 -13.16 16.05
N VAL A 43 -10.84 -12.32 16.42
CA VAL A 43 -10.32 -12.23 17.80
C VAL A 43 -10.99 -11.10 18.57
N ASP A 44 -11.13 -9.93 17.95
CA ASP A 44 -11.80 -8.77 18.53
C ASP A 44 -12.35 -7.81 17.46
N GLU A 45 -12.98 -6.71 17.88
CA GLU A 45 -13.60 -5.71 17.00
C GLU A 45 -12.67 -4.54 16.64
N HIS A 46 -11.40 -4.60 17.04
CA HIS A 46 -10.46 -3.51 16.78
C HIS A 46 -9.76 -3.66 15.41
N ALA A 47 -9.42 -2.54 14.81
CA ALA A 47 -8.56 -2.54 13.64
C ALA A 47 -7.12 -2.85 14.06
N HIS A 48 -6.55 -3.95 13.56
CA HIS A 48 -5.18 -4.39 13.84
C HIS A 48 -4.21 -4.16 12.68
N VAL A 49 -4.74 -4.00 11.48
CA VAL A 49 -4.00 -3.72 10.25
C VAL A 49 -4.43 -2.37 9.70
N HIS A 50 -3.45 -1.59 9.23
CA HIS A 50 -3.73 -0.32 8.56
C HIS A 50 -4.44 -0.57 7.22
N GLU A 51 -5.33 0.33 6.84
CA GLU A 51 -5.94 0.32 5.51
C GLU A 51 -5.01 1.02 4.51
N PHE A 52 -4.80 0.39 3.37
CA PHE A 52 -4.00 0.93 2.29
C PHE A 52 -4.89 1.39 1.15
N ILE A 53 -4.44 2.40 0.42
CA ILE A 53 -5.19 3.00 -0.68
C ILE A 53 -5.28 2.04 -1.88
N ASP A 54 -6.41 2.05 -2.56
CA ASP A 54 -6.61 1.31 -3.81
C ASP A 54 -5.87 1.97 -4.99
N MET A 55 -5.53 1.17 -5.98
CA MET A 55 -4.81 1.61 -7.17
C MET A 55 -5.61 2.66 -7.97
N HIS A 56 -6.94 2.53 -8.06
CA HIS A 56 -7.78 3.48 -8.80
C HIS A 56 -7.83 4.83 -8.07
N ASP A 57 -8.05 4.82 -6.75
CA ASP A 57 -8.05 6.03 -5.93
C ASP A 57 -6.69 6.73 -5.99
N LEU A 58 -5.61 5.96 -6.04
CA LEU A 58 -4.25 6.49 -6.16
C LEU A 58 -4.04 7.18 -7.51
N GLY A 59 -4.56 6.59 -8.60
CA GLY A 59 -4.55 7.19 -9.94
C GLY A 59 -5.33 8.49 -10.01
N ASP A 60 -6.52 8.52 -9.42
CA ASP A 60 -7.37 9.72 -9.35
C ASP A 60 -6.69 10.83 -8.54
N LEU A 61 -6.06 10.48 -7.41
CA LEU A 61 -5.29 11.42 -6.60
C LEU A 61 -4.10 12.02 -7.35
N LEU A 62 -3.40 11.24 -8.18
CA LEU A 62 -2.34 11.75 -9.04
C LEU A 62 -2.92 12.78 -10.03
N GLY A 63 -4.03 12.44 -10.70
CA GLY A 63 -4.69 13.33 -11.65
C GLY A 63 -5.10 14.67 -11.03
N VAL A 64 -5.79 14.65 -9.89
CA VAL A 64 -6.21 15.87 -9.18
C VAL A 64 -5.05 16.65 -8.56
N SER A 65 -3.89 16.01 -8.39
CA SER A 65 -2.66 16.66 -7.92
C SER A 65 -1.84 17.31 -9.04
N GLY A 66 -2.31 17.24 -10.30
CA GLY A 66 -1.67 17.90 -11.45
C GLY A 66 -0.72 17.01 -12.26
N PHE A 67 -0.66 15.71 -11.95
CA PHE A 67 0.10 14.76 -12.75
C PHE A 67 -0.71 14.30 -13.97
N SER A 68 -0.01 14.03 -15.05
CA SER A 68 -0.55 13.47 -16.30
C SER A 68 -0.08 12.04 -16.51
N GLU A 69 -0.90 11.28 -17.25
CA GLU A 69 -0.57 9.93 -17.72
C GLU A 69 -0.09 8.99 -16.61
N PRO A 70 -0.80 8.86 -15.46
CA PRO A 70 -0.36 7.95 -14.41
C PRO A 70 -0.36 6.51 -14.91
N VAL A 71 0.75 5.83 -14.74
CA VAL A 71 0.90 4.39 -14.97
C VAL A 71 1.05 3.74 -13.61
N LEU A 72 0.16 2.81 -13.31
CA LEU A 72 0.15 2.07 -12.05
C LEU A 72 0.22 0.57 -12.33
N ASP A 73 0.99 -0.14 -11.54
CA ASP A 73 1.12 -1.59 -11.61
C ASP A 73 1.12 -2.19 -10.21
N VAL A 74 0.70 -3.45 -10.09
CA VAL A 74 0.64 -4.16 -8.81
C VAL A 74 1.43 -5.45 -8.88
N GLN A 75 2.30 -5.65 -7.89
CA GLN A 75 3.01 -6.90 -7.69
C GLN A 75 2.57 -7.56 -6.40
N ARG A 76 2.07 -8.78 -6.49
CA ARG A 76 1.69 -9.60 -5.34
C ARG A 76 2.85 -10.47 -4.89
N LEU A 77 3.23 -10.32 -3.64
CA LEU A 77 4.23 -11.16 -2.99
C LEU A 77 3.55 -11.98 -1.89
N VAL A 78 3.84 -13.27 -1.85
CA VAL A 78 3.44 -14.14 -0.76
C VAL A 78 4.67 -14.46 0.07
N LEU A 79 4.71 -13.91 1.28
CA LEU A 79 5.77 -14.17 2.24
C LEU A 79 5.34 -15.29 3.17
N THR A 80 6.24 -16.18 3.51
CA THR A 80 6.01 -17.29 4.44
C THR A 80 6.87 -17.13 5.68
N TYR A 81 6.25 -17.22 6.86
CA TYR A 81 6.91 -17.06 8.14
C TYR A 81 6.78 -18.31 8.99
N SER A 82 7.77 -18.62 9.81
CA SER A 82 7.70 -19.76 10.73
C SER A 82 6.77 -19.50 11.90
N THR A 83 6.66 -18.24 12.33
CA THR A 83 5.87 -17.82 13.47
C THR A 83 5.25 -16.44 13.24
N LEU A 84 4.16 -16.13 13.95
CA LEU A 84 3.57 -14.77 13.98
C LEU A 84 4.51 -13.73 14.59
N ASP A 85 5.42 -14.15 15.49
CA ASP A 85 6.42 -13.24 16.07
C ASP A 85 7.43 -12.77 15.02
N GLU A 86 7.77 -13.60 14.03
CA GLU A 86 8.60 -13.20 12.89
C GLU A 86 7.88 -12.15 12.04
N VAL A 87 6.60 -12.38 11.71
CA VAL A 87 5.77 -11.38 11.02
C VAL A 87 5.78 -10.05 11.78
N ALA A 88 5.49 -10.09 13.08
CA ALA A 88 5.43 -8.90 13.91
C ALA A 88 6.79 -8.19 14.00
N ARG A 89 7.91 -8.91 13.95
CA ARG A 89 9.26 -8.36 13.94
C ARG A 89 9.53 -7.61 12.63
N ASP A 90 9.20 -8.22 11.50
CA ASP A 90 9.42 -7.62 10.18
C ASP A 90 8.54 -6.38 9.98
N LEU A 91 7.27 -6.45 10.38
CA LEU A 91 6.37 -5.29 10.32
C LEU A 91 6.89 -4.12 11.16
N ARG A 92 7.46 -4.39 12.35
CA ARG A 92 8.09 -3.34 13.16
C ARG A 92 9.36 -2.80 12.52
N ALA A 93 10.19 -3.66 11.93
CA ALA A 93 11.42 -3.24 11.24
C ALA A 93 11.11 -2.34 10.03
N LEU A 94 10.03 -2.63 9.33
CA LEU A 94 9.51 -1.83 8.22
C LEU A 94 8.71 -0.61 8.69
N GLN A 95 8.55 -0.41 9.99
CA GLN A 95 7.70 0.63 10.59
C GLN A 95 6.23 0.59 10.12
N LEU A 96 5.77 -0.54 9.67
CA LEU A 96 4.38 -0.80 9.29
C LEU A 96 3.51 -1.04 10.54
N THR A 97 3.58 -0.09 11.47
CA THR A 97 2.76 -0.12 12.66
C THR A 97 1.34 0.35 12.35
N ASN A 98 0.39 -0.23 13.04
CA ASN A 98 -1.02 0.13 12.88
C ASN A 98 -1.29 1.57 13.38
N LEU A 99 -1.59 2.48 12.46
CA LEU A 99 -1.95 3.87 12.73
C LEU A 99 -3.46 4.12 12.64
N HIS A 100 -4.27 3.07 12.45
CA HIS A 100 -5.72 3.20 12.28
C HIS A 100 -6.36 3.85 13.52
N PRO A 101 -7.30 4.82 13.36
CA PRO A 101 -7.97 5.48 14.48
C PRO A 101 -8.71 4.50 15.42
N GLY A 102 -9.27 3.41 14.86
CA GLY A 102 -9.97 2.35 15.57
C GLY A 102 -9.07 1.27 16.21
N ARG A 103 -7.74 1.47 16.23
CA ARG A 103 -6.83 0.50 16.85
C ARG A 103 -7.03 0.40 18.36
N ALA A 104 -6.81 -0.78 18.92
CA ALA A 104 -6.70 -0.94 20.36
C ALA A 104 -5.59 -0.06 20.93
N ARG A 105 -5.88 0.68 22.01
CA ARG A 105 -4.88 1.53 22.69
C ARG A 105 -4.14 0.81 23.81
N GLY A 106 -4.51 -0.44 24.09
CA GLY A 106 -3.91 -1.31 25.09
C GLY A 106 -3.13 -2.47 24.48
N LEU A 107 -2.52 -3.28 25.35
CA LEU A 107 -1.90 -4.53 24.95
C LEU A 107 -2.98 -5.54 24.52
N LEU A 108 -2.67 -6.37 23.55
CA LEU A 108 -3.52 -7.50 23.18
C LEU A 108 -3.69 -8.41 24.41
N GLY A 109 -4.93 -8.63 24.81
CA GLY A 109 -5.23 -9.46 25.98
C GLY A 109 -4.71 -10.89 25.80
N ARG A 110 -4.32 -11.54 26.90
CA ARG A 110 -3.76 -12.91 26.87
C ARG A 110 -4.65 -13.90 26.13
N ALA A 111 -5.96 -13.80 26.29
CA ALA A 111 -6.93 -14.66 25.60
C ALA A 111 -6.97 -14.40 24.09
N ALA A 112 -6.83 -13.14 23.65
CA ALA A 112 -6.75 -12.75 22.26
C ALA A 112 -5.45 -13.26 21.63
N HIS A 113 -4.32 -13.09 22.32
CA HIS A 113 -3.03 -13.61 21.89
C HIS A 113 -3.01 -15.14 21.71
N GLN A 114 -3.73 -15.88 22.55
CA GLN A 114 -3.84 -17.35 22.45
C GLN A 114 -4.76 -17.79 21.29
N ARG A 115 -5.76 -17.00 20.91
CA ARG A 115 -6.67 -17.30 19.79
C ARG A 115 -6.11 -16.96 18.43
N LEU A 116 -5.22 -15.98 18.34
CA LEU A 116 -4.68 -15.50 17.07
C LEU A 116 -4.01 -16.60 16.22
N PRO A 117 -3.15 -17.51 16.76
CA PRO A 117 -2.58 -18.60 15.98
C PRO A 117 -3.63 -19.51 15.36
N GLN A 118 -4.72 -19.80 16.11
CA GLN A 118 -5.83 -20.63 15.63
C GLN A 118 -6.65 -19.93 14.55
N ALA A 119 -6.85 -18.62 14.68
CA ALA A 119 -7.53 -17.80 13.67
C ALA A 119 -6.74 -17.69 12.35
N CYS A 120 -5.40 -17.85 12.40
CA CYS A 120 -4.55 -17.87 11.21
C CYS A 120 -4.48 -19.26 10.53
N GLU A 121 -4.95 -20.34 11.18
CA GLU A 121 -4.88 -21.71 10.62
C GLU A 121 -5.68 -21.92 9.33
N PRO A 122 -6.90 -21.36 9.13
CA PRO A 122 -7.67 -21.55 7.89
C PRO A 122 -6.93 -21.10 6.63
N ASN A 123 -6.02 -20.16 6.75
CA ASN A 123 -5.20 -19.62 5.65
C ASN A 123 -3.92 -20.42 5.41
N ARG A 124 -3.68 -21.52 6.16
CA ARG A 124 -2.54 -22.44 5.91
C ARG A 124 -2.80 -23.24 4.65
N ARG A 125 -2.00 -22.99 3.65
CA ARG A 125 -1.88 -23.88 2.48
C ARG A 125 -0.75 -24.85 2.74
N ASP A 126 -1.08 -26.16 2.71
CA ASP A 126 -0.13 -27.29 2.81
C ASP A 126 0.95 -27.13 3.90
N ASP A 127 0.87 -27.89 4.97
CA ASP A 127 1.89 -28.15 6.02
C ASP A 127 2.92 -27.05 6.39
N VAL A 128 2.86 -25.90 5.75
CA VAL A 128 3.87 -24.84 5.80
C VAL A 128 3.19 -23.49 6.08
N ARG A 129 3.43 -22.95 7.29
CA ARG A 129 3.53 -21.52 7.66
C ARG A 129 2.40 -20.60 7.17
N PRO A 130 1.83 -19.72 7.99
CA PRO A 130 0.83 -18.76 7.53
C PRO A 130 1.39 -17.89 6.40
N PRO A 131 0.79 -17.90 5.22
CA PRO A 131 1.17 -16.98 4.16
C PRO A 131 0.76 -15.56 4.57
N VAL A 132 1.54 -14.60 4.20
CA VAL A 132 1.26 -13.17 4.36
C VAL A 132 1.33 -12.54 2.98
N LEU A 133 0.21 -12.09 2.49
CA LEU A 133 0.14 -11.38 1.22
C LEU A 133 0.63 -9.94 1.39
N VAL A 134 1.46 -9.50 0.45
CA VAL A 134 1.94 -8.12 0.35
C VAL A 134 1.71 -7.65 -1.08
N ASP A 135 0.78 -6.73 -1.26
CA ASP A 135 0.59 -6.03 -2.53
C ASP A 135 1.51 -4.81 -2.56
N ILE A 136 2.38 -4.75 -3.56
CA ILE A 136 3.21 -3.59 -3.82
C ILE A 136 2.65 -2.88 -5.05
N LEU A 137 2.20 -1.65 -4.86
CA LEU A 137 1.80 -0.77 -5.95
C LEU A 137 3.00 0.06 -6.40
N TYR A 138 3.30 0.02 -7.67
CA TYR A 138 4.27 0.87 -8.33
C TYR A 138 3.54 1.94 -9.13
N GLY A 139 3.98 3.17 -9.02
CA GLY A 139 3.41 4.28 -9.75
C GLY A 139 4.47 5.10 -10.47
N PHE A 140 4.11 5.57 -11.65
CA PHE A 140 4.86 6.55 -12.41
C PHE A 140 3.89 7.56 -13.01
N ALA A 141 4.24 8.85 -12.96
CA ALA A 141 3.47 9.91 -13.59
C ALA A 141 4.38 11.09 -13.92
N CYS A 142 4.00 11.89 -14.92
CA CYS A 142 4.72 13.10 -15.27
C CYS A 142 4.00 14.34 -14.71
N SER A 143 4.76 15.33 -14.27
CA SER A 143 4.20 16.64 -13.97
C SER A 143 3.54 17.21 -15.23
N GLY A 144 2.23 17.46 -15.18
CA GLY A 144 1.48 17.95 -16.33
C GLY A 144 2.11 19.21 -16.93
N THR A 145 2.35 19.21 -18.22
CA THR A 145 2.56 20.45 -18.95
C THR A 145 1.22 21.16 -19.02
N PRO A 146 1.11 22.47 -18.72
CA PRO A 146 -0.12 23.18 -19.01
C PRO A 146 -0.46 22.95 -20.50
N PRO A 147 -1.74 22.70 -20.86
CA PRO A 147 -2.10 22.34 -22.21
C PRO A 147 -1.61 23.43 -23.17
N SER A 148 -0.53 23.13 -23.86
CA SER A 148 -0.11 23.91 -25.04
C SER A 148 -1.17 23.64 -26.09
N GLY A 149 -1.92 24.67 -26.46
CA GLY A 149 -2.95 24.55 -27.48
C GLY A 149 -2.41 23.88 -28.73
N GLY A 150 -3.06 22.78 -29.12
CA GLY A 150 -3.20 22.32 -30.49
C GLY A 150 -2.01 21.65 -31.15
N SER A 151 -2.29 20.41 -31.53
CA SER A 151 -1.81 19.67 -32.71
C SER A 151 -0.65 18.70 -32.55
N ASN A 152 -0.91 17.48 -32.66
CA ASN A 152 -0.57 16.47 -33.67
C ASN A 152 -0.29 15.08 -33.08
N PRO A 153 -1.06 14.05 -33.45
CA PRO A 153 -0.80 12.69 -32.99
C PRO A 153 0.11 11.96 -33.98
N GLN A 154 1.38 12.21 -33.94
CA GLN A 154 2.40 11.34 -34.54
C GLN A 154 3.79 11.79 -34.05
N THR A 155 4.30 11.21 -33.03
CA THR A 155 5.74 11.11 -32.83
C THR A 155 6.04 10.00 -31.83
N GLU A 156 6.66 8.97 -32.34
CA GLU A 156 7.66 8.06 -31.79
C GLU A 156 7.78 7.97 -30.26
N LEU A 157 7.69 6.72 -29.81
CA LEU A 157 8.21 6.21 -28.54
C LEU A 157 9.67 6.65 -28.30
N ALA A 158 9.84 7.88 -27.90
CA ALA A 158 11.04 8.29 -27.18
C ALA A 158 10.61 8.41 -25.71
N VAL A 159 11.16 7.58 -24.86
CA VAL A 159 11.06 7.71 -23.40
C VAL A 159 11.73 9.02 -23.02
N THR A 160 10.97 10.12 -23.09
CA THR A 160 11.33 11.40 -22.51
C THR A 160 10.08 11.87 -21.79
N CYS A 161 10.11 11.74 -20.44
CA CYS A 161 9.22 12.56 -19.63
C CYS A 161 9.63 14.00 -19.78
#